data_df1d7add492269ed5588e4781123608a
#
_entry.id   df1d7add492269ed5588e4781123608a
#
_cell.length_a   1.000
_cell.length_b   1.000
_cell.length_c   1.000
_cell.angle_alpha   90.00
_cell.angle_beta   90.00
_cell.angle_gamma   90.00
#
_symmetry.space_group_name_H-M   'P 1'
#
loop_
_entity.id
_entity.type
_entity.pdbx_description
1 polymer ?
#
loop_
_entity_poly.entity_id
_entity_poly.type
_entity_poly.pdbx_seq_one_letter_code
_entity_poly.pdbx_strand_id
1 'polypeptide(L)'
;MDVEKAQAIENSMMCLTIFSRSIHTFFALANVLGHLDRGTGDLFPFRGVCNALIGDAAIHWCKVFGSDAEATHWKCVIDDHDGFRKFLFEELRTTPTEFHAYWKKMTEFRSNVIAHFNAEHFSNGSTPEFDTAIAAAATAHKYM
;
A
#
# COMPACT_ATOMS: atom_id res chain seq x y z
N MET A 1 -5.10 -0.25 28.51
CA MET A 1 -4.35 0.08 27.26
C MET A 1 -3.79 1.47 27.44
N ASP A 2 -2.49 1.63 27.20
CA ASP A 2 -1.83 2.93 27.28
C ASP A 2 -2.40 3.88 26.22
N VAL A 3 -2.53 5.18 26.55
CA VAL A 3 -3.08 6.20 25.65
C VAL A 3 -2.23 6.34 24.39
N GLU A 4 -0.90 6.27 24.53
CA GLU A 4 0.02 6.33 23.39
C GLU A 4 -0.17 5.16 22.44
N LYS A 5 -0.38 3.95 22.97
CA LYS A 5 -0.65 2.77 22.16
C LYS A 5 -2.00 2.84 21.45
N ALA A 6 -3.04 3.33 22.12
CA ALA A 6 -4.33 3.55 21.51
C ALA A 6 -4.21 4.51 20.31
N GLN A 7 -3.49 5.61 20.49
CA GLN A 7 -3.26 6.58 19.42
C GLN A 7 -2.45 5.98 18.26
N ALA A 8 -1.46 5.14 18.54
CA ALA A 8 -0.69 4.45 17.49
C ALA A 8 -1.57 3.50 16.68
N ILE A 9 -2.46 2.75 17.33
CA ILE A 9 -3.44 1.88 16.64
C ILE A 9 -4.36 2.72 15.74
N GLU A 10 -4.94 3.80 16.27
CA GLU A 10 -5.82 4.69 15.49
C GLU A 10 -5.10 5.26 14.26
N ASN A 11 -3.86 5.71 14.42
CA ASN A 11 -3.05 6.24 13.33
C ASN A 11 -2.74 5.16 12.27
N SER A 12 -2.46 3.93 12.70
CA SER A 12 -2.23 2.80 11.79
C SER A 12 -3.50 2.45 11.02
N MET A 13 -4.64 2.38 11.71
CA MET A 13 -5.94 2.15 11.07
C MET A 13 -6.30 3.27 10.10
N MET A 14 -5.97 4.54 10.42
CA MET A 14 -6.14 5.65 9.50
C MET A 14 -5.29 5.47 8.23
N CYS A 15 -4.04 5.05 8.36
CA CYS A 15 -3.19 4.75 7.21
C CYS A 15 -3.80 3.65 6.33
N LEU A 16 -4.31 2.57 6.91
CA LEU A 16 -4.98 1.50 6.18
C LEU A 16 -6.27 1.97 5.50
N THR A 17 -7.01 2.87 6.14
CA THR A 17 -8.23 3.48 5.56
C THR A 17 -7.89 4.36 4.37
N ILE A 18 -6.85 5.20 4.47
CA ILE A 18 -6.39 6.05 3.37
C ILE A 18 -5.88 5.18 2.22
N PHE A 19 -5.07 4.16 2.50
CA PHE A 19 -4.62 3.18 1.51
C PHE A 19 -5.81 2.58 0.76
N SER A 20 -6.80 2.04 1.49
CA SER A 20 -7.98 1.40 0.89
C SER A 20 -8.76 2.37 0.01
N ARG A 21 -9.02 3.57 0.49
CA ARG A 21 -9.70 4.62 -0.28
C ARG A 21 -8.98 4.93 -1.58
N SER A 22 -7.67 5.16 -1.51
CA SER A 22 -6.87 5.58 -2.67
C SER A 22 -6.78 4.49 -3.72
N ILE A 23 -6.54 3.23 -3.31
CA ILE A 23 -6.41 2.14 -4.26
C ILE A 23 -7.76 1.76 -4.90
N HIS A 24 -8.85 1.77 -4.16
CA HIS A 24 -10.18 1.50 -4.73
C HIS A 24 -10.63 2.63 -5.66
N THR A 25 -10.34 3.89 -5.32
CA THR A 25 -10.61 5.03 -6.21
C THR A 25 -9.78 4.93 -7.49
N PHE A 26 -8.51 4.53 -7.37
CA PHE A 26 -7.68 4.26 -8.54
C PHE A 26 -8.31 3.20 -9.46
N PHE A 27 -8.72 2.05 -8.94
CA PHE A 27 -9.33 0.99 -9.75
C PHE A 27 -10.63 1.45 -10.41
N ALA A 28 -11.48 2.17 -9.67
CA ALA A 28 -12.72 2.71 -10.22
C ALA A 28 -12.45 3.69 -11.37
N LEU A 29 -11.51 4.63 -11.18
CA LEU A 29 -11.14 5.59 -12.21
C LEU A 29 -10.46 4.92 -13.40
N ALA A 30 -9.52 4.01 -13.17
CA ALA A 30 -8.83 3.27 -14.24
C ALA A 30 -9.81 2.43 -15.08
N ASN A 31 -10.82 1.84 -14.46
CA ASN A 31 -11.87 1.11 -15.16
C ASN A 31 -12.68 2.03 -16.08
N VAL A 32 -13.10 3.20 -15.60
CA VAL A 32 -13.81 4.20 -16.42
C VAL A 32 -12.94 4.68 -17.58
N LEU A 33 -11.67 5.03 -17.32
CA LEU A 33 -10.74 5.49 -18.34
C LEU A 33 -10.45 4.42 -19.41
N GLY A 34 -10.46 3.14 -19.00
CA GLY A 34 -10.29 2.01 -19.92
C GLY A 34 -11.42 1.85 -20.93
N HIS A 35 -12.61 2.37 -20.62
CA HIS A 35 -13.78 2.35 -21.52
C HIS A 35 -13.90 3.60 -22.40
N LEU A 36 -13.11 4.65 -22.15
CA LEU A 36 -13.10 5.85 -22.96
C LEU A 36 -12.27 5.65 -24.24
N ASP A 37 -12.70 6.28 -25.35
CA ASP A 37 -11.97 6.22 -26.59
C ASP A 37 -10.57 6.84 -26.45
N ARG A 38 -9.55 6.06 -26.74
CA ARG A 38 -8.15 6.45 -26.59
C ARG A 38 -7.68 7.48 -27.62
N GLY A 39 -8.53 7.83 -28.58
CA GLY A 39 -8.21 8.76 -29.67
C GLY A 39 -8.25 10.25 -29.28
N THR A 40 -8.82 10.61 -28.14
CA THR A 40 -9.12 12.00 -27.80
C THR A 40 -7.97 12.79 -27.17
N GLY A 41 -6.88 12.17 -26.74
CA GLY A 41 -5.73 12.86 -26.15
C GLY A 41 -5.98 13.56 -24.79
N ASP A 42 -7.23 13.75 -24.39
CA ASP A 42 -7.65 14.53 -23.23
C ASP A 42 -7.60 13.78 -21.89
N LEU A 43 -7.12 12.52 -21.90
CA LEU A 43 -7.02 11.69 -20.68
C LEU A 43 -5.79 12.00 -19.83
N PHE A 44 -4.90 12.88 -20.28
CA PHE A 44 -3.65 13.18 -19.59
C PHE A 44 -3.86 13.68 -18.13
N PRO A 45 -4.79 14.59 -17.83
CA PRO A 45 -5.05 15.03 -16.46
C PRO A 45 -5.48 13.89 -15.53
N PHE A 46 -6.29 12.97 -16.04
CA PHE A 46 -6.78 11.81 -15.28
C PHE A 46 -5.69 10.79 -15.00
N ARG A 47 -4.72 10.64 -15.91
CA ARG A 47 -3.53 9.80 -15.65
C ARG A 47 -2.70 10.34 -14.49
N GLY A 48 -2.57 11.68 -14.38
CA GLY A 48 -1.94 12.32 -13.25
C GLY A 48 -2.66 12.00 -11.93
N VAL A 49 -3.99 12.03 -11.93
CA VAL A 49 -4.80 11.64 -10.76
C VAL A 49 -4.59 10.17 -10.42
N CYS A 50 -4.59 9.27 -11.40
CA CYS A 50 -4.32 7.84 -11.18
C CYS A 50 -2.94 7.62 -10.55
N ASN A 51 -1.91 8.29 -11.06
CA ASN A 51 -0.55 8.20 -10.50
C ASN A 51 -0.49 8.71 -9.07
N ALA A 52 -1.17 9.82 -8.76
CA ALA A 52 -1.26 10.35 -7.41
C ALA A 52 -1.95 9.38 -6.45
N LEU A 53 -3.03 8.71 -6.89
CA LEU A 53 -3.76 7.72 -6.08
C LEU A 53 -2.89 6.48 -5.77
N ILE A 54 -2.18 5.97 -6.77
CA ILE A 54 -1.23 4.86 -6.58
C ILE A 54 -0.11 5.27 -5.61
N GLY A 55 0.41 6.48 -5.78
CA GLY A 55 1.45 7.03 -4.91
C GLY A 55 1.00 7.15 -3.46
N ASP A 56 -0.18 7.71 -3.23
CA ASP A 56 -0.78 7.86 -1.92
C ASP A 56 -1.04 6.48 -1.27
N ALA A 57 -1.56 5.52 -2.04
CA ALA A 57 -1.74 4.15 -1.58
C ALA A 57 -0.42 3.50 -1.14
N ALA A 58 0.62 3.56 -1.97
CA ALA A 58 1.92 2.98 -1.64
C ALA A 58 2.56 3.61 -0.40
N ILE A 59 2.46 4.93 -0.25
CA ILE A 59 2.97 5.64 0.94
C ILE A 59 2.26 5.14 2.21
N HIS A 60 0.94 5.09 2.20
CA HIS A 60 0.17 4.73 3.39
C HIS A 60 0.27 3.23 3.74
N TRP A 61 0.38 2.35 2.74
CA TRP A 61 0.73 0.95 3.00
C TRP A 61 2.10 0.82 3.64
N CYS A 62 3.10 1.53 3.13
CA CYS A 62 4.46 1.49 3.67
C CYS A 62 4.59 2.10 5.07
N LYS A 63 3.67 2.96 5.50
CA LYS A 63 3.62 3.42 6.91
C LYS A 63 3.27 2.30 7.88
N VAL A 64 2.53 1.30 7.43
CA VAL A 64 2.12 0.16 8.27
C VAL A 64 3.02 -1.06 8.07
N PHE A 65 3.46 -1.32 6.86
CA PHE A 65 4.22 -2.53 6.51
C PHE A 65 5.67 -2.28 6.08
N GLY A 66 6.07 -1.02 5.92
CA GLY A 66 7.39 -0.68 5.39
C GLY A 66 8.51 -0.75 6.42
N SER A 67 9.08 0.40 6.77
CA SER A 67 10.13 0.49 7.78
C SER A 67 9.54 0.48 9.19
N ASP A 68 10.13 -0.31 10.09
CA ASP A 68 9.75 -0.37 11.50
C ASP A 68 10.16 0.87 12.33
N ALA A 69 10.77 1.86 11.70
CA ALA A 69 11.02 3.18 12.29
C ALA A 69 9.74 4.04 12.39
N GLU A 70 8.69 3.71 11.65
CA GLU A 70 7.41 4.42 11.68
C GLU A 70 6.59 4.01 12.92
N ALA A 71 6.09 4.98 13.67
CA ALA A 71 5.24 4.72 14.84
C ALA A 71 3.92 3.99 14.48
N THR A 72 3.49 4.09 13.23
CA THR A 72 2.32 3.41 12.67
C THR A 72 2.62 2.00 12.18
N HIS A 73 3.88 1.55 12.23
CA HIS A 73 4.24 0.22 11.77
C HIS A 73 3.57 -0.86 12.63
N TRP A 74 3.09 -1.93 11.99
CA TRP A 74 2.36 -2.99 12.67
C TRP A 74 3.08 -3.58 13.88
N LYS A 75 4.41 -3.64 13.88
CA LYS A 75 5.21 -4.08 15.05
C LYS A 75 5.12 -3.14 16.25
N CYS A 76 4.77 -1.87 16.03
CA CYS A 76 4.62 -0.90 17.12
C CYS A 76 3.23 -0.99 17.77
N VAL A 77 2.25 -1.54 17.05
CA VAL A 77 0.85 -1.57 17.49
C VAL A 77 0.34 -2.95 17.88
N ILE A 78 0.92 -4.01 17.33
CA ILE A 78 0.57 -5.41 17.62
C ILE A 78 1.64 -6.01 18.54
N ASP A 79 1.24 -6.56 19.68
CA ASP A 79 2.19 -7.17 20.64
C ASP A 79 2.61 -8.58 20.22
N ASP A 80 1.66 -9.38 19.73
CA ASP A 80 1.91 -10.74 19.27
C ASP A 80 2.39 -10.74 17.82
N HIS A 81 3.66 -10.43 17.62
CA HIS A 81 4.26 -10.36 16.29
C HIS A 81 4.25 -11.70 15.54
N ASP A 82 4.47 -12.79 16.26
CA ASP A 82 4.56 -14.12 15.64
C ASP A 82 3.16 -14.64 15.29
N GLY A 83 2.19 -14.42 16.18
CA GLY A 83 0.79 -14.71 15.91
C GLY A 83 0.26 -13.92 14.73
N PHE A 84 0.56 -12.63 14.67
CA PHE A 84 0.17 -11.80 13.54
C PHE A 84 0.79 -12.26 12.21
N ARG A 85 2.09 -12.56 12.19
CA ARG A 85 2.75 -13.07 10.98
C ARG A 85 2.13 -14.37 10.49
N LYS A 86 1.90 -15.30 11.41
CA LYS A 86 1.25 -16.57 11.07
C LYS A 86 -0.12 -16.33 10.46
N PHE A 87 -0.94 -15.53 11.12
CA PHE A 87 -2.28 -15.17 10.64
C PHE A 87 -2.23 -14.47 9.27
N LEU A 88 -1.30 -13.52 9.08
CA LEU A 88 -1.11 -12.81 7.81
C LEU A 88 -0.79 -13.78 6.67
N PHE A 89 0.18 -14.67 6.86
CA PHE A 89 0.58 -15.60 5.81
C PHE A 89 -0.49 -16.64 5.49
N GLU A 90 -1.25 -17.08 6.49
CA GLU A 90 -2.39 -17.98 6.31
C GLU A 90 -3.52 -17.30 5.51
N GLU A 91 -3.91 -16.07 5.88
CA GLU A 91 -4.96 -15.30 5.18
C GLU A 91 -4.56 -14.97 3.73
N LEU A 92 -3.30 -14.61 3.51
CA LEU A 92 -2.79 -14.31 2.18
C LEU A 92 -2.44 -15.55 1.35
N ARG A 93 -2.43 -16.74 1.96
CA ARG A 93 -1.97 -17.99 1.35
C ARG A 93 -0.59 -17.84 0.70
N THR A 94 0.32 -17.21 1.42
CA THR A 94 1.67 -16.89 0.97
C THR A 94 2.72 -17.42 1.94
N THR A 95 3.95 -17.52 1.47
CA THR A 95 5.11 -17.84 2.31
C THR A 95 5.82 -16.57 2.79
N PRO A 96 6.60 -16.63 3.89
CA PRO A 96 7.43 -15.51 4.33
C PRO A 96 8.34 -14.97 3.23
N THR A 97 8.91 -15.84 2.40
CA THR A 97 9.81 -15.47 1.30
C THR A 97 9.07 -14.71 0.19
N GLU A 98 7.90 -15.20 -0.21
CA GLU A 98 7.06 -14.53 -1.22
C GLU A 98 6.56 -13.17 -0.73
N PHE A 99 6.10 -13.11 0.52
CA PHE A 99 5.67 -11.84 1.09
C PHE A 99 6.84 -10.84 1.20
N HIS A 100 8.04 -11.30 1.59
CA HIS A 100 9.22 -10.44 1.61
C HIS A 100 9.60 -9.91 0.22
N ALA A 101 9.51 -10.75 -0.81
CA ALA A 101 9.74 -10.33 -2.20
C ALA A 101 8.73 -9.25 -2.63
N TYR A 102 7.47 -9.42 -2.26
CA TYR A 102 6.43 -8.41 -2.50
C TYR A 102 6.69 -7.11 -1.73
N TRP A 103 7.00 -7.22 -0.44
CA TRP A 103 7.36 -6.10 0.43
C TRP A 103 8.50 -5.27 -0.17
N LYS A 104 9.53 -5.95 -0.67
CA LYS A 104 10.67 -5.31 -1.33
C LYS A 104 10.23 -4.50 -2.55
N LYS A 105 9.42 -5.07 -3.43
CA LYS A 105 8.88 -4.37 -4.61
C LYS A 105 8.10 -3.11 -4.21
N MET A 106 7.25 -3.20 -3.18
CA MET A 106 6.43 -2.07 -2.74
C MET A 106 7.28 -0.96 -2.11
N THR A 107 8.26 -1.32 -1.27
CA THR A 107 9.15 -0.35 -0.64
C THR A 107 10.10 0.31 -1.63
N GLU A 108 10.59 -0.42 -2.62
CA GLU A 108 11.39 0.12 -3.72
C GLU A 108 10.57 1.06 -4.61
N PHE A 109 9.33 0.68 -4.94
CA PHE A 109 8.41 1.55 -5.68
C PHE A 109 8.17 2.86 -4.94
N ARG A 110 7.82 2.80 -3.64
CA ARG A 110 7.65 3.99 -2.81
C ARG A 110 8.90 4.87 -2.80
N SER A 111 10.08 4.28 -2.66
CA SER A 111 11.33 5.03 -2.52
C SER A 111 11.81 5.61 -3.85
N ASN A 112 11.75 4.85 -4.93
CA ASN A 112 12.36 5.25 -6.21
C ASN A 112 11.41 6.03 -7.12
N VAL A 113 10.10 5.82 -7.01
CA VAL A 113 9.13 6.46 -7.89
C VAL A 113 8.42 7.63 -7.22
N ILE A 114 8.13 7.51 -5.93
CA ILE A 114 7.29 8.47 -5.21
C ILE A 114 8.13 9.46 -4.40
N ALA A 115 9.08 8.98 -3.60
CA ALA A 115 9.89 9.82 -2.73
C ALA A 115 11.07 10.49 -3.47
N HIS A 116 11.62 9.82 -4.46
CA HIS A 116 12.74 10.31 -5.25
C HIS A 116 12.46 10.10 -6.73
N PHE A 117 12.67 11.15 -7.55
CA PHE A 117 12.60 10.98 -8.99
C PHE A 117 13.78 10.14 -9.47
N ASN A 118 13.50 8.91 -9.87
CA ASN A 118 14.45 8.03 -10.53
C ASN A 118 14.00 7.81 -11.97
N ALA A 119 14.66 8.48 -12.93
CA ALA A 119 14.27 8.46 -14.35
C ALA A 119 14.31 7.05 -14.94
N GLU A 120 15.27 6.22 -14.57
CA GLU A 120 15.39 4.84 -15.05
C GLU A 120 14.22 3.99 -14.54
N HIS A 121 13.90 4.09 -13.26
CA HIS A 121 12.79 3.37 -12.65
C HIS A 121 11.44 3.84 -13.20
N PHE A 122 11.32 5.14 -13.48
CA PHE A 122 10.11 5.72 -14.08
C PHE A 122 9.91 5.28 -15.54
N SER A 123 10.99 5.16 -16.32
CA SER A 123 10.95 4.76 -17.73
C SER A 123 10.70 3.26 -17.90
N ASN A 124 11.24 2.43 -17.00
CA ASN A 124 11.12 0.98 -16.99
C ASN A 124 10.03 0.49 -16.04
N GLY A 125 9.25 1.41 -15.48
CA GLY A 125 8.42 1.26 -14.32
C GLY A 125 7.45 0.09 -14.34
N SER A 126 7.74 -0.90 -13.50
CA SER A 126 6.75 -1.85 -13.05
C SER A 126 6.10 -1.30 -11.78
N THR A 127 4.86 -0.85 -11.88
CA THR A 127 4.02 -0.62 -10.72
C THR A 127 3.73 -1.97 -10.07
N PRO A 128 3.93 -2.12 -8.75
CA PRO A 128 3.57 -3.36 -8.07
C PRO A 128 2.08 -3.66 -8.24
N GLU A 129 1.73 -4.94 -8.25
CA GLU A 129 0.33 -5.35 -8.12
C GLU A 129 -0.14 -5.06 -6.70
N PHE A 130 -1.37 -4.57 -6.54
CA PHE A 130 -1.90 -4.16 -5.25
C PHE A 130 -2.76 -5.20 -4.55
N ASP A 131 -3.04 -6.34 -5.17
CA ASP A 131 -3.89 -7.39 -4.58
C ASP A 131 -3.32 -7.91 -3.25
N THR A 132 -2.02 -8.19 -3.20
CA THR A 132 -1.34 -8.59 -1.96
C THR A 132 -1.37 -7.49 -0.91
N ALA A 133 -1.20 -6.22 -1.29
CA ALA A 133 -1.28 -5.09 -0.37
C ALA A 133 -2.69 -4.92 0.21
N ILE A 134 -3.72 -5.08 -0.61
CA ILE A 134 -5.13 -5.00 -0.20
C ILE A 134 -5.43 -6.11 0.81
N ALA A 135 -5.02 -7.36 0.51
CA ALA A 135 -5.22 -8.49 1.41
C ALA A 135 -4.47 -8.30 2.73
N ALA A 136 -3.22 -7.83 2.69
CA ALA A 136 -2.43 -7.55 3.89
C ALA A 136 -3.06 -6.45 4.75
N ALA A 137 -3.53 -5.36 4.13
CA ALA A 137 -4.19 -4.26 4.83
C ALA A 137 -5.49 -4.71 5.50
N ALA A 138 -6.32 -5.49 4.80
CA ALA A 138 -7.55 -6.05 5.35
C ALA A 138 -7.27 -7.00 6.53
N THR A 139 -6.22 -7.82 6.41
CA THR A 139 -5.79 -8.75 7.48
C THR A 139 -5.30 -8.00 8.71
N ALA A 140 -4.46 -6.98 8.54
CA ALA A 140 -4.00 -6.14 9.65
C ALA A 140 -5.14 -5.42 10.34
N HIS A 141 -6.08 -4.87 9.59
CA HIS A 141 -7.27 -4.21 10.14
C HIS A 141 -8.14 -5.15 10.99
N LYS A 142 -8.24 -6.42 10.62
CA LYS A 142 -8.98 -7.42 11.42
C LYS A 142 -8.25 -7.80 12.70
N TYR A 143 -6.91 -7.76 12.68
CA TYR A 143 -6.08 -8.22 13.79
C TYR A 143 -5.85 -7.13 14.85
N MET A 144 -5.85 -5.86 14.45
CA MET A 144 -5.73 -4.69 15.35
C MET A 144 -7.02 -4.44 16.12
#